data_638a746341476893fddebb3f19f9da66
#
_entry.id   638a746341476893fddebb3f19f9da66
#
_cell.length_a   1.000
_cell.length_b   1.000
_cell.length_c   1.000
_cell.angle_alpha   90.00
_cell.angle_beta   90.00
_cell.angle_gamma   90.00
#
_symmetry.space_group_name_H-M   'P 1'
#
loop_
_entity.id
_entity.type
_entity.pdbx_description
1 polymer ?
#
loop_
_entity_poly.entity_id
_entity_poly.type
_entity_poly.pdbx_seq_one_letter_code
_entity_poly.pdbx_strand_id
1 'polypeptide(L)'
;MRYRTLGKTGLDVSEIVFGGGAVGGLLIRADDDTRRQAIARALEAGVNWIDTAPMYGDGASEEAIGWLLAERPPAERPHIATKALLDPDAGDLAGQVERSLVESLERLQMDSVDLLQVHNLIYGERGRGNGLSVDDMLEPVRRGLERVRDAGLTRHVGFTANGEPTALRAVMESGFYETA
;
A
#
# COMPACT_ATOMS: atom_id res chain seq x y z
N MET A 1 -13.11 -12.05 15.58
CA MET A 1 -12.76 -10.79 14.86
C MET A 1 -14.04 -10.18 14.28
N ARG A 2 -14.19 -8.86 14.25
CA ARG A 2 -15.25 -8.17 13.51
C ARG A 2 -14.68 -7.68 12.18
N TYR A 3 -15.53 -7.64 11.14
CA TYR A 3 -15.15 -7.22 9.80
C TYR A 3 -16.03 -6.08 9.35
N ARG A 4 -15.52 -5.24 8.45
CA ARG A 4 -16.24 -4.14 7.80
C ARG A 4 -15.85 -4.06 6.34
N THR A 5 -16.80 -3.73 5.50
CA THR A 5 -16.52 -3.47 4.08
C THR A 5 -15.69 -2.20 3.95
N LEU A 6 -14.54 -2.28 3.27
CA LEU A 6 -13.63 -1.17 3.05
C LEU A 6 -14.14 -0.27 1.92
N GLY A 7 -14.86 0.79 2.28
CA GLY A 7 -15.34 1.79 1.32
C GLY A 7 -16.08 1.18 0.12
N LYS A 8 -15.63 1.53 -1.07
CA LYS A 8 -16.21 1.05 -2.35
C LYS A 8 -15.56 -0.23 -2.89
N THR A 9 -14.55 -0.76 -2.20
CA THR A 9 -13.75 -1.91 -2.70
C THR A 9 -14.54 -3.23 -2.68
N GLY A 10 -15.57 -3.33 -1.84
CA GLY A 10 -16.29 -4.59 -1.61
C GLY A 10 -15.49 -5.61 -0.78
N LEU A 11 -14.28 -5.28 -0.31
CA LEU A 11 -13.47 -6.13 0.55
C LEU A 11 -13.96 -6.04 1.99
N ASP A 12 -14.24 -7.18 2.62
CA ASP A 12 -14.52 -7.25 4.04
C ASP A 12 -13.21 -7.39 4.81
N VAL A 13 -12.79 -6.34 5.50
CA VAL A 13 -11.53 -6.26 6.23
C VAL A 13 -11.76 -6.33 7.74
N SER A 14 -10.84 -6.97 8.45
CA SER A 14 -10.86 -7.01 9.91
C SER A 14 -10.70 -5.61 10.50
N GLU A 15 -11.41 -5.31 11.60
CA GLU A 15 -11.30 -4.00 12.29
C GLU A 15 -9.90 -3.75 12.88
N ILE A 16 -9.08 -4.79 12.98
CA ILE A 16 -7.66 -4.71 13.35
C ILE A 16 -6.84 -5.12 12.14
N VAL A 17 -5.86 -4.30 11.80
CA VAL A 17 -4.92 -4.49 10.68
C VAL A 17 -3.54 -4.82 11.22
N PHE A 18 -2.82 -5.73 10.58
CA PHE A 18 -1.42 -5.98 10.90
C PHE A 18 -0.54 -4.97 10.16
N GLY A 19 0.09 -4.05 10.92
CA GLY A 19 0.99 -3.04 10.37
C GLY A 19 2.42 -3.54 10.28
N GLY A 20 3.00 -3.53 9.09
CA GLY A 20 4.40 -3.90 8.82
C GLY A 20 5.41 -2.77 9.08
N GLY A 21 4.97 -1.59 9.54
CA GLY A 21 5.79 -0.41 9.67
C GLY A 21 6.84 -0.45 10.78
N ALA A 22 7.63 0.63 10.86
CA ALA A 22 8.76 0.75 11.79
C ALA A 22 8.34 0.84 13.27
N VAL A 23 7.09 1.26 13.56
CA VAL A 23 6.55 1.30 14.91
C VAL A 23 6.39 -0.14 15.41
N GLY A 24 7.19 -0.52 16.41
CA GLY A 24 7.34 -1.91 16.84
C GLY A 24 8.39 -2.71 16.05
N GLY A 25 8.57 -2.46 14.76
CA GLY A 25 9.62 -3.00 13.92
C GLY A 25 9.67 -4.53 13.82
N LEU A 26 8.56 -5.19 14.08
CA LEU A 26 8.50 -6.65 14.18
C LEU A 26 8.95 -7.35 12.89
N LEU A 27 8.42 -6.93 11.73
CA LEU A 27 8.82 -7.50 10.43
C LEU A 27 10.19 -7.03 9.96
N ILE A 28 10.73 -5.95 10.54
CA ILE A 28 11.98 -5.32 10.11
C ILE A 28 13.18 -5.84 10.90
N ARG A 29 13.03 -6.01 12.23
CA ARG A 29 14.16 -6.21 13.15
C ARG A 29 14.12 -7.50 13.96
N ALA A 30 12.97 -8.18 14.05
CA ALA A 30 12.87 -9.43 14.78
C ALA A 30 13.54 -10.59 14.01
N ASP A 31 13.84 -11.66 14.71
CA ASP A 31 14.24 -12.93 14.10
C ASP A 31 13.07 -13.61 13.37
N ASP A 32 13.39 -14.55 12.51
CA ASP A 32 12.41 -15.18 11.62
C ASP A 32 11.34 -16.00 12.39
N ASP A 33 11.69 -16.60 13.50
CA ASP A 33 10.73 -17.36 14.33
C ASP A 33 9.73 -16.42 15.00
N THR A 34 10.19 -15.28 15.49
CA THR A 34 9.33 -14.22 16.04
C THR A 34 8.40 -13.65 14.96
N ARG A 35 8.90 -13.37 13.76
CA ARG A 35 8.09 -12.91 12.62
C ARG A 35 7.02 -13.93 12.26
N ARG A 36 7.39 -15.21 12.15
CA ARG A 36 6.48 -16.31 11.83
C ARG A 36 5.38 -16.45 12.86
N GLN A 37 5.73 -16.45 14.15
CA GLN A 37 4.76 -16.53 15.25
C GLN A 37 3.80 -15.35 15.25
N ALA A 38 4.28 -14.13 15.00
CA ALA A 38 3.46 -12.94 15.00
C ALA A 38 2.41 -12.95 13.87
N ILE A 39 2.82 -13.28 12.64
CA ILE A 39 1.89 -13.40 11.51
C ILE A 39 0.90 -14.54 11.75
N ALA A 40 1.37 -15.72 12.17
CA ALA A 40 0.48 -16.85 12.48
C ALA A 40 -0.58 -16.46 13.51
N ARG A 41 -0.16 -15.83 14.62
CA ARG A 41 -1.06 -15.38 15.67
C ARG A 41 -2.08 -14.35 15.22
N ALA A 42 -1.67 -13.41 14.36
CA ALA A 42 -2.58 -12.41 13.79
C ALA A 42 -3.66 -13.07 12.91
N LEU A 43 -3.25 -13.96 12.02
CA LEU A 43 -4.17 -14.66 11.11
C LEU A 43 -5.11 -15.62 11.89
N GLU A 44 -4.62 -16.36 12.89
CA GLU A 44 -5.43 -17.20 13.76
C GLU A 44 -6.46 -16.38 14.55
N ALA A 45 -6.13 -15.14 14.93
CA ALA A 45 -7.07 -14.22 15.57
C ALA A 45 -8.10 -13.63 14.60
N GLY A 46 -7.99 -13.93 13.31
CA GLY A 46 -8.89 -13.47 12.25
C GLY A 46 -8.50 -12.12 11.63
N VAL A 47 -7.26 -11.65 11.81
CA VAL A 47 -6.75 -10.52 11.03
C VAL A 47 -6.59 -10.98 9.59
N ASN A 48 -7.22 -10.28 8.66
CA ASN A 48 -7.16 -10.62 7.23
C ASN A 48 -6.59 -9.49 6.35
N TRP A 49 -5.90 -8.52 6.96
CA TRP A 49 -5.30 -7.41 6.27
C TRP A 49 -3.90 -7.11 6.80
N ILE A 50 -2.93 -7.02 5.92
CA ILE A 50 -1.56 -6.58 6.23
C ILE A 50 -1.26 -5.31 5.44
N ASP A 51 -0.81 -4.26 6.14
CA ASP A 51 -0.38 -2.99 5.57
C ASP A 51 1.14 -2.89 5.60
N THR A 52 1.77 -2.68 4.46
CA THR A 52 3.21 -2.51 4.33
C THR A 52 3.58 -1.35 3.40
N ALA A 53 4.87 -1.13 3.16
CA ALA A 53 5.38 -0.15 2.21
C ALA A 53 6.86 -0.44 1.88
N PRO A 54 7.36 -0.05 0.69
CA PRO A 54 8.77 -0.20 0.31
C PRO A 54 9.74 0.48 1.28
N MET A 55 9.36 1.62 1.87
CA MET A 55 10.18 2.35 2.83
C MET A 55 10.22 1.73 4.23
N TYR A 56 9.43 0.70 4.52
CA TYR A 56 9.43 0.06 5.83
C TYR A 56 10.63 -0.88 5.97
N GLY A 57 11.70 -0.35 6.55
CA GLY A 57 12.98 -1.05 6.68
C GLY A 57 13.69 -1.26 5.34
N ASP A 58 13.51 -0.32 4.39
CA ASP A 58 14.12 -0.39 3.06
C ASP A 58 13.82 -1.70 2.34
N GLY A 59 12.52 -2.05 2.29
CA GLY A 59 12.02 -3.27 1.67
C GLY A 59 11.91 -4.49 2.61
N ALA A 60 12.59 -4.49 3.76
CA ALA A 60 12.64 -5.64 4.66
C ALA A 60 11.25 -6.11 5.15
N SER A 61 10.29 -5.19 5.30
CA SER A 61 8.91 -5.55 5.66
C SER A 61 8.22 -6.32 4.54
N GLU A 62 8.34 -5.87 3.28
CA GLU A 62 7.76 -6.56 2.12
C GLU A 62 8.42 -7.92 1.90
N GLU A 63 9.75 -8.02 2.01
CA GLU A 63 10.48 -9.28 1.91
C GLU A 63 10.04 -10.28 2.99
N ALA A 64 9.90 -9.83 4.25
CA ALA A 64 9.42 -10.67 5.34
C ALA A 64 8.00 -11.19 5.08
N ILE A 65 7.09 -10.34 4.61
CA ILE A 65 5.72 -10.75 4.24
C ILE A 65 5.78 -11.76 3.09
N GLY A 66 6.60 -11.53 2.07
CA GLY A 66 6.72 -12.39 0.90
C GLY A 66 7.02 -13.84 1.28
N TRP A 67 8.12 -14.08 1.98
CA TRP A 67 8.49 -15.45 2.35
C TRP A 67 7.55 -16.08 3.40
N LEU A 68 7.01 -15.28 4.35
CA LEU A 68 6.05 -15.78 5.34
C LEU A 68 4.74 -16.26 4.70
N LEU A 69 4.27 -15.55 3.67
CA LEU A 69 3.06 -15.91 2.96
C LEU A 69 3.29 -16.96 1.87
N ALA A 70 4.52 -17.11 1.36
CA ALA A 70 4.87 -18.21 0.48
C ALA A 70 4.71 -19.59 1.14
N GLU A 71 4.87 -19.66 2.47
CA GLU A 71 4.63 -20.87 3.26
C GLU A 71 3.14 -21.26 3.36
N ARG A 72 2.20 -20.40 2.86
CA ARG A 72 0.76 -20.59 3.00
C ARG A 72 0.07 -20.81 1.66
N PRO A 73 -0.99 -21.63 1.61
CA PRO A 73 -1.83 -21.71 0.43
C PRO A 73 -2.41 -20.33 0.06
N PRO A 74 -2.52 -19.98 -1.22
CA PRO A 74 -3.06 -18.68 -1.65
C PRO A 74 -4.43 -18.31 -1.04
N ALA A 75 -5.32 -19.30 -0.88
CA ALA A 75 -6.64 -19.10 -0.32
C ALA A 75 -6.64 -18.73 1.18
N GLU A 76 -5.52 -18.92 1.88
CA GLU A 76 -5.35 -18.60 3.30
C GLU A 76 -4.55 -17.32 3.53
N ARG A 77 -4.14 -16.65 2.44
CA ARG A 77 -3.38 -15.41 2.54
C ARG A 77 -4.30 -14.23 2.86
N PRO A 78 -3.87 -13.31 3.73
CA PRO A 78 -4.61 -12.07 3.98
C PRO A 78 -4.54 -11.15 2.78
N HIS A 79 -5.38 -10.14 2.75
CA HIS A 79 -5.26 -9.02 1.83
C HIS A 79 -3.98 -8.23 2.10
N ILE A 80 -3.33 -7.77 1.05
CA ILE A 80 -2.08 -7.00 1.13
C ILE A 80 -2.30 -5.61 0.57
N ALA A 81 -1.95 -4.61 1.40
CA ALA A 81 -1.81 -3.23 0.96
C ALA A 81 -0.34 -2.84 0.99
N THR A 82 0.16 -2.27 -0.12
CA THR A 82 1.46 -1.61 -0.17
C THR A 82 1.35 -0.20 -0.71
N LYS A 83 2.46 0.53 -0.78
CA LYS A 83 2.47 1.95 -1.09
C LYS A 83 3.52 2.28 -2.13
N ALA A 84 3.32 3.39 -2.83
CA ALA A 84 4.31 4.01 -3.70
C ALA A 84 4.66 5.41 -3.17
N LEU A 85 5.94 5.67 -2.93
CA LEU A 85 6.46 6.99 -2.64
C LEU A 85 7.14 7.52 -3.90
N LEU A 86 6.62 8.63 -4.44
CA LEU A 86 7.05 9.18 -5.71
C LEU A 86 7.94 10.41 -5.50
N ASP A 87 8.88 10.61 -6.41
CA ASP A 87 9.71 11.81 -6.47
C ASP A 87 9.16 12.75 -7.56
N PRO A 88 8.51 13.87 -7.17
CA PRO A 88 7.95 14.81 -8.14
C PRO A 88 9.01 15.50 -9.01
N ASP A 89 10.26 15.58 -8.54
CA ASP A 89 11.36 16.27 -9.24
C ASP A 89 12.03 15.34 -10.28
N ALA A 90 11.93 14.03 -10.12
CA ALA A 90 12.48 13.06 -11.07
C ALA A 90 11.62 12.89 -12.35
N GLY A 91 10.45 13.52 -12.43
CA GLY A 91 9.52 13.42 -13.57
C GLY A 91 8.91 12.03 -13.72
N ASP A 92 8.18 11.80 -14.82
CA ASP A 92 7.52 10.53 -15.15
C ASP A 92 6.82 9.85 -13.96
N LEU A 93 5.96 10.59 -13.27
CA LEU A 93 5.24 10.06 -12.09
C LEU A 93 4.44 8.78 -12.40
N ALA A 94 3.88 8.68 -13.62
CA ALA A 94 3.16 7.48 -14.03
C ALA A 94 4.08 6.24 -14.06
N GLY A 95 5.25 6.36 -14.69
CA GLY A 95 6.23 5.28 -14.72
C GLY A 95 6.83 4.97 -13.35
N GLN A 96 6.92 5.96 -12.46
CA GLN A 96 7.35 5.72 -11.07
C GLN A 96 6.36 4.83 -10.31
N VAL A 97 5.04 5.04 -10.47
CA VAL A 97 4.02 4.17 -9.89
C VAL A 97 4.22 2.73 -10.35
N GLU A 98 4.40 2.52 -11.66
CA GLU A 98 4.58 1.18 -12.25
C GLU A 98 5.85 0.51 -11.68
N ARG A 99 6.99 1.19 -11.72
CA ARG A 99 8.27 0.65 -11.20
C ARG A 99 8.19 0.33 -9.71
N SER A 100 7.65 1.25 -8.91
CA SER A 100 7.51 1.05 -7.46
C SER A 100 6.68 -0.20 -7.14
N LEU A 101 5.56 -0.43 -7.85
CA LEU A 101 4.74 -1.60 -7.61
C LEU A 101 5.43 -2.88 -8.08
N VAL A 102 6.07 -2.89 -9.24
CA VAL A 102 6.81 -4.07 -9.73
C VAL A 102 7.89 -4.49 -8.73
N GLU A 103 8.70 -3.56 -8.25
CA GLU A 103 9.71 -3.82 -7.23
C GLU A 103 9.10 -4.32 -5.89
N SER A 104 7.93 -3.79 -5.50
CA SER A 104 7.20 -4.28 -4.32
C SER A 104 6.71 -5.71 -4.52
N LEU A 105 6.16 -6.04 -5.69
CA LEU A 105 5.69 -7.39 -6.01
C LEU A 105 6.83 -8.41 -6.00
N GLU A 106 8.02 -8.03 -6.49
CA GLU A 106 9.22 -8.87 -6.40
C GLU A 106 9.58 -9.18 -4.94
N ARG A 107 9.63 -8.17 -4.06
CA ARG A 107 9.90 -8.37 -2.63
C ARG A 107 8.82 -9.18 -1.92
N LEU A 108 7.55 -8.92 -2.24
CA LEU A 108 6.39 -9.63 -1.71
C LEU A 108 6.26 -11.06 -2.25
N GLN A 109 6.97 -11.42 -3.33
CA GLN A 109 6.86 -12.71 -4.04
C GLN A 109 5.41 -13.00 -4.45
N MET A 110 4.74 -11.97 -5.01
CA MET A 110 3.32 -12.01 -5.41
C MET A 110 3.14 -11.47 -6.81
N ASP A 111 2.10 -11.95 -7.51
CA ASP A 111 1.72 -11.46 -8.83
C ASP A 111 0.90 -10.17 -8.75
N SER A 112 0.22 -9.93 -7.62
CA SER A 112 -0.61 -8.74 -7.40
C SER A 112 -0.82 -8.46 -5.92
N VAL A 113 -1.23 -7.22 -5.60
CA VAL A 113 -1.71 -6.82 -4.27
C VAL A 113 -3.19 -6.43 -4.30
N ASP A 114 -3.84 -6.40 -3.15
CA ASP A 114 -5.25 -5.97 -3.06
C ASP A 114 -5.37 -4.45 -3.14
N LEU A 115 -4.43 -3.69 -2.57
CA LEU A 115 -4.47 -2.23 -2.57
C LEU A 115 -3.07 -1.64 -2.78
N LEU A 116 -2.96 -0.69 -3.73
CA LEU A 116 -1.82 0.20 -3.88
C LEU A 116 -2.20 1.62 -3.47
N GLN A 117 -1.44 2.22 -2.56
CA GLN A 117 -1.66 3.58 -2.10
C GLN A 117 -0.49 4.51 -2.45
N VAL A 118 -0.78 5.70 -2.91
CA VAL A 118 0.24 6.77 -3.00
C VAL A 118 0.56 7.28 -1.60
N HIS A 119 1.84 7.38 -1.25
CA HIS A 119 2.30 7.67 0.11
C HIS A 119 2.99 9.03 0.27
N ASN A 120 2.79 9.91 -0.67
CA ASN A 120 3.28 11.28 -0.61
C ASN A 120 2.37 12.17 0.23
N LEU A 121 2.95 13.26 0.76
CA LEU A 121 2.17 14.40 1.24
C LEU A 121 1.48 15.08 0.05
N ILE A 122 0.24 15.51 0.23
CA ILE A 122 -0.54 16.13 -0.86
C ILE A 122 -0.82 17.59 -0.51
N TYR A 123 -0.48 18.48 -1.43
CA TYR A 123 -0.63 19.92 -1.32
C TYR A 123 -1.46 20.50 -2.47
N GLY A 124 -1.94 21.73 -2.33
CA GLY A 124 -2.60 22.44 -3.43
C GLY A 124 -1.67 22.59 -4.64
N GLU A 125 -0.41 22.94 -4.39
CA GLU A 125 0.65 23.13 -5.41
C GLU A 125 1.92 22.41 -5.01
N ARG A 126 2.79 22.08 -5.98
CA ARG A 126 4.13 21.55 -5.71
C ARG A 126 4.98 22.56 -4.94
N GLY A 127 6.00 22.11 -4.25
CA GLY A 127 7.05 22.98 -3.69
C GLY A 127 7.38 22.74 -2.22
N ARG A 128 6.95 21.63 -1.64
CA ARG A 128 7.31 21.27 -0.27
C ARG A 128 7.85 19.83 -0.22
N GLY A 129 9.17 19.70 -0.37
CA GLY A 129 9.83 18.39 -0.34
C GLY A 129 9.32 17.47 -1.43
N ASN A 130 9.10 16.18 -1.12
CA ASN A 130 8.53 15.20 -2.04
C ASN A 130 6.99 15.23 -2.09
N GLY A 131 6.36 16.36 -1.76
CA GLY A 131 4.92 16.52 -1.83
C GLY A 131 4.41 16.58 -3.27
N LEU A 132 3.27 15.95 -3.52
CA LEU A 132 2.57 16.00 -4.80
C LEU A 132 1.50 17.09 -4.77
N SER A 133 1.24 17.71 -5.90
CA SER A 133 0.10 18.61 -6.08
C SER A 133 -1.19 17.84 -6.35
N VAL A 134 -2.33 18.53 -6.22
CA VAL A 134 -3.62 17.99 -6.66
C VAL A 134 -3.57 17.60 -8.14
N ASP A 135 -2.97 18.43 -9.01
CA ASP A 135 -2.85 18.17 -10.45
C ASP A 135 -1.99 16.92 -10.72
N ASP A 136 -0.92 16.70 -9.93
CA ASP A 136 -0.13 15.46 -10.05
C ASP A 136 -0.98 14.22 -9.75
N MET A 137 -1.78 14.29 -8.70
CA MET A 137 -2.65 13.18 -8.30
C MET A 137 -3.74 12.91 -9.34
N LEU A 138 -4.34 13.96 -9.93
CA LEU A 138 -5.47 13.84 -10.86
C LEU A 138 -5.06 13.44 -12.28
N GLU A 139 -3.80 13.63 -12.67
CA GLU A 139 -3.33 13.36 -14.04
C GLU A 139 -2.21 12.32 -14.11
N PRO A 140 -0.92 12.62 -13.89
CA PRO A 140 0.14 11.65 -14.13
C PRO A 140 0.10 10.47 -13.17
N VAL A 141 -0.17 10.70 -11.88
CA VAL A 141 -0.24 9.65 -10.87
C VAL A 141 -1.44 8.73 -11.12
N ARG A 142 -2.62 9.33 -11.35
CA ARG A 142 -3.81 8.58 -11.72
C ARG A 142 -3.57 7.67 -12.92
N ARG A 143 -2.93 8.17 -13.98
CA ARG A 143 -2.60 7.38 -15.18
C ARG A 143 -1.72 6.19 -14.87
N GLY A 144 -0.71 6.34 -13.99
CA GLY A 144 0.12 5.24 -13.52
C GLY A 144 -0.69 4.20 -12.75
N LEU A 145 -1.56 4.64 -11.84
CA LEU A 145 -2.45 3.76 -11.08
C LEU A 145 -3.46 3.01 -11.96
N GLU A 146 -4.02 3.68 -12.98
CA GLU A 146 -4.90 3.03 -13.98
C GLU A 146 -4.14 1.91 -14.72
N ARG A 147 -2.92 2.16 -15.18
CA ARG A 147 -2.11 1.16 -15.90
C ARG A 147 -1.84 -0.08 -15.04
N VAL A 148 -1.40 0.09 -13.80
CA VAL A 148 -1.11 -1.07 -12.94
C VAL A 148 -2.37 -1.83 -12.54
N ARG A 149 -3.51 -1.15 -12.39
CA ARG A 149 -4.80 -1.78 -12.15
C ARG A 149 -5.28 -2.54 -13.39
N ASP A 150 -5.23 -1.95 -14.57
CA ASP A 150 -5.63 -2.58 -15.83
C ASP A 150 -4.73 -3.76 -16.20
N ALA A 151 -3.46 -3.73 -15.80
CA ALA A 151 -2.53 -4.86 -15.90
C ALA A 151 -2.78 -5.96 -14.86
N GLY A 152 -3.70 -5.74 -13.90
CA GLY A 152 -4.01 -6.71 -12.85
C GLY A 152 -2.96 -6.81 -11.73
N LEU A 153 -2.02 -5.87 -11.64
CA LEU A 153 -0.98 -5.85 -10.61
C LEU A 153 -1.49 -5.34 -9.25
N THR A 154 -2.60 -4.61 -9.25
CA THR A 154 -3.36 -4.25 -8.04
C THR A 154 -4.85 -4.32 -8.32
N ARG A 155 -5.65 -4.64 -7.29
CA ARG A 155 -7.12 -4.68 -7.41
C ARG A 155 -7.74 -3.31 -7.20
N HIS A 156 -7.24 -2.58 -6.20
CA HIS A 156 -7.76 -1.29 -5.76
C HIS A 156 -6.64 -0.26 -5.67
N VAL A 157 -7.01 1.02 -5.76
CA VAL A 157 -6.08 2.13 -5.68
C VAL A 157 -6.56 3.18 -4.67
N GLY A 158 -5.59 3.78 -3.97
CA GLY A 158 -5.87 4.77 -2.96
C GLY A 158 -4.68 5.69 -2.70
N PHE A 159 -4.76 6.46 -1.65
CA PHE A 159 -3.65 7.27 -1.16
C PHE A 159 -3.72 7.40 0.37
N THR A 160 -2.61 7.71 1.01
CA THR A 160 -2.59 8.04 2.43
C THR A 160 -3.01 9.49 2.60
N ALA A 161 -4.06 9.74 3.37
CA ALA A 161 -4.64 11.08 3.55
C ALA A 161 -3.74 11.96 4.44
N ASN A 162 -2.55 12.29 3.92
CA ASN A 162 -1.56 13.10 4.60
C ASN A 162 -1.22 14.34 3.75
N GLY A 163 -1.35 15.55 4.32
CA GLY A 163 -1.14 16.81 3.60
C GLY A 163 -2.14 17.90 3.96
N GLU A 164 -2.42 18.79 3.01
CA GLU A 164 -3.36 19.91 3.20
C GLU A 164 -4.81 19.41 3.10
N PRO A 165 -5.70 19.71 4.07
CA PRO A 165 -7.07 19.22 4.08
C PRO A 165 -7.88 19.57 2.82
N THR A 166 -7.65 20.75 2.23
CA THR A 166 -8.32 21.19 1.00
C THR A 166 -7.85 20.40 -0.22
N ALA A 167 -6.55 20.10 -0.30
CA ALA A 167 -5.97 19.30 -1.36
C ALA A 167 -6.43 17.84 -1.25
N LEU A 168 -6.41 17.26 -0.04
CA LEU A 168 -6.91 15.90 0.20
C LEU A 168 -8.38 15.76 -0.21
N ARG A 169 -9.21 16.76 0.14
CA ARG A 169 -10.62 16.78 -0.27
C ARG A 169 -10.77 16.81 -1.78
N ALA A 170 -10.03 17.65 -2.49
CA ALA A 170 -10.10 17.75 -3.94
C ALA A 170 -9.75 16.41 -4.62
N VAL A 171 -8.71 15.71 -4.11
CA VAL A 171 -8.35 14.38 -4.61
C VAL A 171 -9.44 13.35 -4.33
N MET A 172 -10.03 13.33 -3.12
CA MET A 172 -11.15 12.45 -2.79
C MET A 172 -12.40 12.70 -3.65
N GLU A 173 -12.74 13.97 -3.89
CA GLU A 173 -13.92 14.38 -4.68
C GLU A 173 -13.77 14.00 -6.17
N SER A 174 -12.57 13.70 -6.67
CA SER A 174 -12.37 13.15 -8.02
C SER A 174 -13.12 11.83 -8.25
N GLY A 175 -13.41 11.08 -7.16
CA GLY A 175 -14.09 9.80 -7.20
C GLY A 175 -13.27 8.63 -7.75
N PHE A 176 -12.03 8.88 -8.16
CA PHE A 176 -11.14 7.86 -8.72
C PHE A 176 -10.54 6.95 -7.63
N TYR A 177 -10.06 7.54 -6.54
CA TYR A 177 -9.44 6.83 -5.43
C TYR A 177 -10.50 6.13 -4.57
N GLU A 178 -10.28 4.85 -4.27
CA GLU A 178 -11.25 4.02 -3.55
C GLU A 178 -11.04 4.06 -2.04
N THR A 179 -9.80 4.42 -1.60
CA THR A 179 -9.43 4.57 -0.19
C THR A 179 -8.57 5.82 0.05
N ALA A 180 -8.64 6.37 1.28
CA ALA A 180 -7.84 7.49 1.74
C ALA A 180 -7.54 7.37 3.26
#